data_66176d44da4cc4d52bc0015d0dfdf0e0
#
_entry.id   66176d44da4cc4d52bc0015d0dfdf0e0
#
_cell.length_a   1.000
_cell.length_b   1.000
_cell.length_c   1.000
_cell.angle_alpha   90.00
_cell.angle_beta   90.00
_cell.angle_gamma   90.00
#
_symmetry.space_group_name_H-M   'P 1'
#
loop_
_entity.id
_entity.type
_entity.pdbx_description
1 polymer ?
#
loop_
_entity_poly.entity_id
_entity_poly.type
_entity_poly.pdbx_seq_one_letter_code
_entity_poly.pdbx_strand_id
1 'polypeptide(L)'
;SVSRGLGDVYKRQALLEMAKSNGGAFKVAFSISGVALEQLEIYSPAVIDLLHQLNDTGCCEFLCEPYSHGLSSLANEECFREEVSRMSAKIKQVFGQTPKVFRNSSLIYSNEIGSVVASMGFKGILTEGAKHVLGWKSPHYVYHCAYNPNLKILLRDFKLSDDISLRFSNSDWSEYPLFADKYIGWIAGLPEEEQVINIFMELSALGIAQPLSSNILQFMKALPACAKEKGISFSTPSEIVTKFKSVDQVDV
;
A
#
# COMPACT_ATOMS: atom_id res chain seq x y z
N SER A 1 -1.33 -24.74 -0.18
CA SER A 1 -1.64 -25.60 0.97
C SER A 1 -2.76 -24.99 1.81
N VAL A 2 -3.59 -25.79 2.43
CA VAL A 2 -4.73 -25.37 3.29
C VAL A 2 -4.31 -24.37 4.38
N SER A 3 -3.11 -24.51 4.92
CA SER A 3 -2.58 -23.61 5.95
C SER A 3 -2.31 -22.18 5.45
N ARG A 4 -1.95 -21.99 4.18
CA ARG A 4 -1.79 -20.66 3.60
C ARG A 4 -3.13 -19.96 3.41
N GLY A 5 -4.15 -20.67 2.93
CA GLY A 5 -5.50 -20.14 2.76
C GLY A 5 -6.14 -19.67 4.07
N LEU A 6 -5.99 -20.43 5.15
CA LEU A 6 -6.48 -20.05 6.48
C LEU A 6 -5.79 -18.80 7.01
N GLY A 7 -4.45 -18.69 6.88
CA GLY A 7 -3.72 -17.50 7.29
C GLY A 7 -4.22 -16.23 6.56
N ASP A 8 -4.53 -16.33 5.29
CA ASP A 8 -5.03 -15.21 4.50
C ASP A 8 -6.44 -14.76 4.89
N VAL A 9 -7.29 -15.68 5.31
CA VAL A 9 -8.63 -15.35 5.85
C VAL A 9 -8.50 -14.55 7.15
N TYR A 10 -7.67 -15.01 8.11
CA TYR A 10 -7.48 -14.31 9.39
C TYR A 10 -6.95 -12.89 9.25
N LYS A 11 -5.99 -12.66 8.33
CA LYS A 11 -5.42 -11.34 8.08
C LYS A 11 -6.47 -10.35 7.56
N ARG A 12 -7.24 -10.77 6.56
CA ARG A 12 -8.28 -9.92 5.97
C ARG A 12 -9.46 -9.71 6.91
N GLN A 13 -9.77 -10.71 7.73
CA GLN A 13 -10.75 -10.58 8.80
C GLN A 13 -10.30 -9.55 9.84
N ALA A 14 -9.02 -9.53 10.21
CA ALA A 14 -8.46 -8.50 11.09
C ALA A 14 -8.61 -7.10 10.49
N LEU A 15 -8.30 -6.92 9.20
CA LEU A 15 -8.48 -5.65 8.49
C LEU A 15 -9.95 -5.23 8.43
N LEU A 16 -10.86 -6.16 8.22
CA LEU A 16 -12.30 -5.89 8.23
C LEU A 16 -12.79 -5.45 9.60
N GLU A 17 -12.33 -6.09 10.67
CA GLU A 17 -12.60 -5.66 12.05
C GLU A 17 -12.07 -4.25 12.31
N MET A 18 -10.85 -3.94 11.88
CA MET A 18 -10.26 -2.60 12.00
C MET A 18 -11.11 -1.55 11.27
N ALA A 19 -11.59 -1.85 10.06
CA ALA A 19 -12.45 -0.96 9.30
C ALA A 19 -13.80 -0.73 9.99
N LYS A 20 -14.44 -1.80 10.47
CA LYS A 20 -15.75 -1.71 11.14
C LYS A 20 -15.68 -1.05 12.52
N SER A 21 -14.63 -1.34 13.29
CA SER A 21 -14.50 -0.86 14.68
C SER A 21 -14.11 0.60 14.80
N ASN A 22 -13.57 1.22 13.75
CA ASN A 22 -13.03 2.56 13.78
C ASN A 22 -13.89 3.60 13.05
N GLY A 23 -15.13 3.26 12.66
CA GLY A 23 -16.10 4.21 12.13
C GLY A 23 -15.62 5.00 10.90
N GLY A 24 -14.84 4.37 10.00
CA GLY A 24 -14.25 5.01 8.82
C GLY A 24 -12.92 5.72 9.06
N ALA A 25 -12.41 5.74 10.28
CA ALA A 25 -11.09 6.33 10.58
C ALA A 25 -9.91 5.49 10.08
N PHE A 26 -10.07 4.17 10.00
CA PHE A 26 -9.09 3.29 9.38
C PHE A 26 -9.27 3.24 7.87
N LYS A 27 -8.17 3.40 7.14
CA LYS A 27 -8.12 3.31 5.67
C LYS A 27 -7.00 2.37 5.26
N VAL A 28 -7.22 1.63 4.20
CA VAL A 28 -6.24 0.69 3.63
C VAL A 28 -6.35 0.67 2.10
N ALA A 29 -5.23 0.42 1.44
CA ALA A 29 -5.22 0.18 0.00
C ALA A 29 -4.60 -1.18 -0.31
N PHE A 30 -5.12 -1.86 -1.33
CA PHE A 30 -4.63 -3.15 -1.81
C PHE A 30 -4.14 -3.03 -3.24
N SER A 31 -2.98 -3.64 -3.50
CA SER A 31 -2.49 -3.92 -4.84
C SER A 31 -2.46 -5.44 -5.00
N ILE A 32 -3.35 -5.96 -5.84
CA ILE A 32 -3.52 -7.40 -6.08
C ILE A 32 -3.52 -7.61 -7.58
N SER A 33 -2.61 -8.44 -8.10
CA SER A 33 -2.55 -8.70 -9.55
C SER A 33 -3.81 -9.43 -10.05
N GLY A 34 -4.10 -9.28 -11.34
CA GLY A 34 -5.23 -9.95 -11.96
C GLY A 34 -5.14 -11.46 -11.87
N VAL A 35 -3.95 -12.01 -12.08
CA VAL A 35 -3.68 -13.44 -11.92
C VAL A 35 -3.93 -13.89 -10.48
N ALA A 36 -3.53 -13.11 -9.49
CA ALA A 36 -3.80 -13.44 -8.10
C ALA A 36 -5.31 -13.37 -7.78
N LEU A 37 -6.04 -12.41 -8.32
CA LEU A 37 -7.50 -12.35 -8.18
C LEU A 37 -8.19 -13.57 -8.80
N GLU A 38 -7.80 -13.96 -10.00
CA GLU A 38 -8.33 -15.18 -10.66
C GLU A 38 -8.08 -16.44 -9.81
N GLN A 39 -6.89 -16.57 -9.25
CA GLN A 39 -6.57 -17.69 -8.36
C GLN A 39 -7.40 -17.66 -7.07
N LEU A 40 -7.61 -16.49 -6.49
CA LEU A 40 -8.45 -16.33 -5.31
C LEU A 40 -9.91 -16.67 -5.59
N GLU A 41 -10.44 -16.28 -6.74
CA GLU A 41 -11.80 -16.62 -7.18
C GLU A 41 -12.01 -18.14 -7.26
N ILE A 42 -10.99 -18.88 -7.73
CA ILE A 42 -11.07 -20.34 -7.92
C ILE A 42 -10.78 -21.09 -6.61
N TYR A 43 -9.71 -20.73 -5.91
CA TYR A 43 -9.16 -21.55 -4.82
C TYR A 43 -9.49 -21.03 -3.41
N SER A 44 -9.92 -19.79 -3.30
CA SER A 44 -10.17 -19.15 -2.00
C SER A 44 -11.30 -18.11 -2.08
N PRO A 45 -12.52 -18.50 -2.50
CA PRO A 45 -13.63 -17.55 -2.68
C PRO A 45 -13.98 -16.80 -1.39
N ALA A 46 -13.78 -17.39 -0.22
CA ALA A 46 -13.96 -16.72 1.07
C ALA A 46 -13.07 -15.48 1.24
N VAL A 47 -11.91 -15.45 0.60
CA VAL A 47 -11.02 -14.28 0.59
C VAL A 47 -11.59 -13.16 -0.28
N ILE A 48 -12.15 -13.51 -1.43
CA ILE A 48 -12.85 -12.55 -2.31
C ILE A 48 -14.05 -11.95 -1.59
N ASP A 49 -14.84 -12.76 -0.87
CA ASP A 49 -15.98 -12.28 -0.07
C ASP A 49 -15.54 -11.27 1.00
N LEU A 50 -14.42 -11.52 1.68
CA LEU A 50 -13.85 -10.58 2.64
C LEU A 50 -13.37 -9.28 1.98
N LEU A 51 -12.80 -9.35 0.79
CA LEU A 51 -12.40 -8.16 0.03
C LEU A 51 -13.64 -7.34 -0.40
N HIS A 52 -14.73 -8.00 -0.78
CA HIS A 52 -16.01 -7.33 -1.05
C HIS A 52 -16.55 -6.64 0.21
N GLN A 53 -16.53 -7.32 1.36
CA GLN A 53 -16.96 -6.71 2.61
C GLN A 53 -16.09 -5.49 2.99
N LEU A 54 -14.77 -5.56 2.79
CA LEU A 54 -13.87 -4.42 2.98
C LEU A 54 -14.20 -3.27 2.02
N ASN A 55 -14.44 -3.57 0.75
CA ASN A 55 -14.86 -2.59 -0.25
C ASN A 55 -16.15 -1.89 0.16
N ASP A 56 -17.13 -2.64 0.66
CA ASP A 56 -18.43 -2.12 1.10
C ASP A 56 -18.34 -1.18 2.31
N THR A 57 -17.28 -1.26 3.10
CA THR A 57 -17.04 -0.33 4.22
C THR A 57 -16.71 1.09 3.76
N GLY A 58 -16.29 1.29 2.51
CA GLY A 58 -15.77 2.56 2.01
C GLY A 58 -14.35 2.92 2.52
N CYS A 59 -13.72 2.04 3.30
CA CYS A 59 -12.39 2.26 3.88
C CYS A 59 -11.25 1.69 3.04
N CYS A 60 -11.55 1.12 1.87
CA CYS A 60 -10.62 0.36 1.06
C CYS A 60 -10.49 0.95 -0.35
N GLU A 61 -9.27 1.09 -0.83
CA GLU A 61 -8.94 1.44 -2.21
C GLU A 61 -8.20 0.29 -2.88
N PHE A 62 -8.55 -0.02 -4.12
CA PHE A 62 -7.81 -0.96 -4.96
C PHE A 62 -6.93 -0.19 -5.93
N LEU A 63 -5.63 -0.47 -5.88
CA LEU A 63 -4.63 0.10 -6.75
C LEU A 63 -4.54 -0.70 -8.05
N CYS A 64 -4.12 -0.04 -9.13
CA CYS A 64 -3.79 -0.73 -10.37
C CYS A 64 -2.32 -1.14 -10.36
N GLU A 65 -2.04 -2.29 -10.97
CA GLU A 65 -0.71 -2.81 -11.25
C GLU A 65 -0.73 -3.58 -12.58
N PRO A 66 0.40 -4.01 -13.15
CA PRO A 66 0.38 -4.92 -14.29
C PRO A 66 -0.38 -6.20 -13.97
N TYR A 67 -1.25 -6.66 -14.88
CA TYR A 67 -2.17 -7.77 -14.65
C TYR A 67 -1.48 -9.05 -14.18
N SER A 68 -0.36 -9.39 -14.83
CA SER A 68 0.42 -10.59 -14.55
C SER A 68 1.53 -10.38 -13.50
N HIS A 69 1.63 -9.19 -12.92
CA HIS A 69 2.73 -8.80 -12.04
C HIS A 69 4.11 -9.00 -12.68
N GLY A 70 4.21 -8.73 -13.98
CA GLY A 70 5.41 -8.90 -14.78
C GLY A 70 6.23 -7.62 -14.92
N LEU A 71 7.33 -7.72 -15.66
CA LEU A 71 8.26 -6.61 -15.94
C LEU A 71 7.98 -5.94 -17.30
N SER A 72 6.74 -5.93 -17.76
CA SER A 72 6.35 -5.34 -19.05
C SER A 72 6.73 -3.86 -19.17
N SER A 73 6.75 -3.13 -18.05
CA SER A 73 7.19 -1.74 -18.00
C SER A 73 8.64 -1.51 -18.45
N LEU A 74 9.48 -2.54 -18.40
CA LEU A 74 10.88 -2.48 -18.83
C LEU A 74 11.09 -3.03 -20.23
N ALA A 75 10.12 -3.78 -20.77
CA ALA A 75 10.30 -4.55 -22.00
C ALA A 75 9.56 -3.94 -23.19
N ASN A 76 8.31 -3.56 -23.02
CA ASN A 76 7.46 -3.12 -24.13
C ASN A 76 6.30 -2.26 -23.62
N GLU A 77 6.24 -1.01 -24.07
CA GLU A 77 5.20 -0.06 -23.63
C GLU A 77 3.78 -0.49 -24.02
N GLU A 78 3.60 -1.04 -25.20
CA GLU A 78 2.28 -1.52 -25.66
C GLU A 78 1.75 -2.65 -24.77
N CYS A 79 2.59 -3.65 -24.51
CA CYS A 79 2.26 -4.74 -23.60
C CYS A 79 1.97 -4.21 -22.18
N PHE A 80 2.76 -3.25 -21.71
CA PHE A 80 2.53 -2.61 -20.40
C PHE A 80 1.17 -1.92 -20.35
N ARG A 81 0.81 -1.15 -21.37
CA ARG A 81 -0.50 -0.47 -21.46
C ARG A 81 -1.67 -1.47 -21.50
N GLU A 82 -1.53 -2.57 -22.24
CA GLU A 82 -2.52 -3.65 -22.26
C GLU A 82 -2.72 -4.31 -20.90
N GLU A 83 -1.64 -4.66 -20.23
CA GLU A 83 -1.63 -5.23 -18.87
C GLU A 83 -2.33 -4.31 -17.86
N VAL A 84 -2.03 -3.03 -17.90
CA VAL A 84 -2.62 -2.02 -17.01
C VAL A 84 -4.12 -1.82 -17.32
N SER A 85 -4.49 -1.73 -18.59
CA SER A 85 -5.88 -1.58 -19.02
C SER A 85 -6.72 -2.78 -18.62
N ARG A 86 -6.19 -3.99 -18.82
CA ARG A 86 -6.84 -5.24 -18.39
C ARG A 86 -7.04 -5.28 -16.87
N MET A 87 -6.05 -4.83 -16.11
CA MET A 87 -6.13 -4.77 -14.64
C MET A 87 -7.20 -3.78 -14.19
N SER A 88 -7.24 -2.58 -14.77
CA SER A 88 -8.26 -1.57 -14.46
C SER A 88 -9.67 -2.09 -14.71
N ALA A 89 -9.87 -2.81 -15.83
CA ALA A 89 -11.15 -3.45 -16.15
C ALA A 89 -11.51 -4.54 -15.14
N LYS A 90 -10.55 -5.36 -14.71
CA LYS A 90 -10.77 -6.40 -13.70
C LYS A 90 -11.18 -5.80 -12.35
N ILE A 91 -10.51 -4.77 -11.88
CA ILE A 91 -10.87 -4.07 -10.64
C ILE A 91 -12.29 -3.49 -10.74
N LYS A 92 -12.62 -2.87 -11.84
CA LYS A 92 -13.98 -2.33 -12.08
C LYS A 92 -15.03 -3.43 -12.07
N GLN A 93 -14.73 -4.55 -12.71
CA GLN A 93 -15.63 -5.72 -12.76
C GLN A 93 -15.85 -6.32 -11.37
N VAL A 94 -14.79 -6.55 -10.60
CA VAL A 94 -14.86 -7.27 -9.32
C VAL A 94 -15.32 -6.37 -8.18
N PHE A 95 -14.81 -5.15 -8.10
CA PHE A 95 -15.02 -4.25 -6.95
C PHE A 95 -15.81 -2.99 -7.26
N GLY A 96 -16.11 -2.71 -8.52
CA GLY A 96 -16.82 -1.49 -8.93
C GLY A 96 -15.99 -0.21 -8.84
N GLN A 97 -14.72 -0.29 -8.47
CA GLN A 97 -13.81 0.86 -8.38
C GLN A 97 -13.12 1.11 -9.72
N THR A 98 -12.88 2.38 -10.04
CA THR A 98 -11.97 2.79 -11.12
C THR A 98 -10.65 3.20 -10.47
N PRO A 99 -9.54 2.46 -10.69
CA PRO A 99 -8.26 2.76 -10.05
C PRO A 99 -7.76 4.15 -10.45
N LYS A 100 -7.26 4.91 -9.49
CA LYS A 100 -6.69 6.26 -9.69
C LYS A 100 -5.20 6.30 -9.41
N VAL A 101 -4.69 5.35 -8.66
CA VAL A 101 -3.30 5.25 -8.24
C VAL A 101 -2.73 3.92 -8.72
N PHE A 102 -1.50 3.99 -9.21
CA PHE A 102 -0.78 2.88 -9.79
C PHE A 102 0.39 2.44 -8.89
N ARG A 103 0.66 1.15 -8.88
CA ARG A 103 1.84 0.57 -8.25
C ARG A 103 2.49 -0.41 -9.22
N ASN A 104 3.72 -0.14 -9.64
CA ASN A 104 4.40 -1.05 -10.57
C ASN A 104 4.93 -2.30 -9.86
N SER A 105 5.12 -3.36 -10.63
CA SER A 105 5.75 -4.59 -10.14
C SER A 105 7.09 -4.28 -9.49
N SER A 106 7.34 -4.87 -8.32
CA SER A 106 8.57 -4.64 -7.54
C SER A 106 8.89 -3.17 -7.24
N LEU A 107 7.89 -2.29 -7.27
CA LEU A 107 8.03 -0.83 -7.07
C LEU A 107 9.00 -0.17 -8.05
N ILE A 108 9.23 -0.77 -9.22
CA ILE A 108 10.10 -0.22 -10.26
C ILE A 108 9.53 1.10 -10.78
N TYR A 109 10.37 2.11 -10.81
CA TYR A 109 10.02 3.45 -11.28
C TYR A 109 11.16 4.05 -12.10
N SER A 110 10.78 4.79 -13.14
CA SER A 110 11.60 5.76 -13.86
C SER A 110 10.72 6.91 -14.36
N ASN A 111 11.32 7.99 -14.82
CA ASN A 111 10.57 9.12 -15.38
C ASN A 111 9.71 8.71 -16.57
N GLU A 112 10.20 7.80 -17.42
CA GLU A 112 9.48 7.26 -18.58
C GLU A 112 8.25 6.47 -18.13
N ILE A 113 8.41 5.56 -17.16
CA ILE A 113 7.29 4.79 -16.57
C ILE A 113 6.25 5.76 -15.99
N GLY A 114 6.68 6.76 -15.25
CA GLY A 114 5.80 7.79 -14.69
C GLY A 114 5.04 8.53 -15.79
N SER A 115 5.69 8.91 -16.88
CA SER A 115 5.05 9.57 -18.01
C SER A 115 3.99 8.70 -18.68
N VAL A 116 4.29 7.42 -18.90
CA VAL A 116 3.33 6.46 -19.47
C VAL A 116 2.12 6.28 -18.54
N VAL A 117 2.35 6.08 -17.25
CA VAL A 117 1.30 5.92 -16.24
C VAL A 117 0.40 7.16 -16.19
N ALA A 118 0.99 8.36 -16.21
CA ALA A 118 0.24 9.62 -16.25
C ALA A 118 -0.61 9.73 -17.51
N SER A 119 -0.08 9.34 -18.68
CA SER A 119 -0.80 9.34 -19.96
C SER A 119 -2.00 8.40 -19.99
N MET A 120 -2.01 7.39 -19.12
CA MET A 120 -3.14 6.47 -18.94
C MET A 120 -4.22 7.00 -17.97
N GLY A 121 -4.05 8.21 -17.43
CA GLY A 121 -5.03 8.89 -16.59
C GLY A 121 -4.87 8.69 -15.10
N PHE A 122 -3.84 7.99 -14.63
CA PHE A 122 -3.55 7.85 -13.21
C PHE A 122 -3.11 9.18 -12.59
N LYS A 123 -3.46 9.38 -11.31
CA LYS A 123 -3.16 10.60 -10.56
C LYS A 123 -2.00 10.44 -9.61
N GLY A 124 -1.65 9.20 -9.30
CA GLY A 124 -0.54 8.88 -8.40
C GLY A 124 0.11 7.55 -8.73
N ILE A 125 1.36 7.42 -8.29
CA ILE A 125 2.14 6.19 -8.36
C ILE A 125 2.85 5.97 -7.03
N LEU A 126 2.89 4.71 -6.60
CA LEU A 126 3.63 4.29 -5.43
C LEU A 126 5.00 3.75 -5.86
N THR A 127 6.06 4.17 -5.18
CA THR A 127 7.40 3.67 -5.42
C THR A 127 8.23 3.63 -4.13
N GLU A 128 9.43 3.07 -4.20
CA GLU A 128 10.35 2.98 -3.07
C GLU A 128 10.97 4.34 -2.76
N GLY A 129 11.04 4.69 -1.48
CA GLY A 129 11.74 5.88 -0.98
C GLY A 129 13.25 5.67 -0.87
N ALA A 130 13.90 5.32 -1.97
CA ALA A 130 15.31 4.97 -1.99
C ALA A 130 16.22 6.18 -1.75
N LYS A 131 17.13 6.09 -0.78
CA LYS A 131 18.02 7.18 -0.39
C LYS A 131 18.90 7.71 -1.53
N HIS A 132 19.33 6.86 -2.44
CA HIS A 132 20.18 7.26 -3.57
C HIS A 132 19.42 8.13 -4.59
N VAL A 133 18.10 8.04 -4.63
CA VAL A 133 17.22 8.87 -5.46
C VAL A 133 16.84 10.16 -4.73
N LEU A 134 16.48 10.03 -3.46
CA LEU A 134 16.04 11.17 -2.65
C LEU A 134 17.18 12.06 -2.18
N GLY A 135 18.40 11.51 -2.05
CA GLY A 135 19.52 12.22 -1.44
C GLY A 135 19.19 12.62 -0.01
N TRP A 136 19.09 13.92 0.22
CA TRP A 136 18.72 14.51 1.52
C TRP A 136 17.21 14.70 1.71
N LYS A 137 16.39 14.49 0.67
CA LYS A 137 14.94 14.67 0.73
C LYS A 137 14.28 13.61 1.60
N SER A 138 13.24 13.99 2.33
CA SER A 138 12.43 13.06 3.12
C SER A 138 11.40 12.32 2.25
N PRO A 139 11.12 11.02 2.49
CA PRO A 139 10.03 10.32 1.84
C PRO A 139 8.64 10.75 2.33
N HIS A 140 8.55 11.63 3.32
CA HIS A 140 7.32 12.01 4.01
C HIS A 140 6.60 13.21 3.38
N TYR A 141 6.92 13.51 2.13
CA TYR A 141 6.22 14.52 1.32
C TYR A 141 5.65 13.88 0.06
N VAL A 142 4.67 14.57 -0.51
CA VAL A 142 4.15 14.21 -1.83
C VAL A 142 5.03 14.86 -2.89
N TYR A 143 5.55 14.05 -3.81
CA TYR A 143 6.35 14.50 -4.95
C TYR A 143 5.57 14.40 -6.25
N HIS A 144 6.17 14.80 -7.37
CA HIS A 144 5.63 14.58 -8.70
C HIS A 144 6.68 14.03 -9.66
N CYS A 145 6.23 13.43 -10.75
CA CYS A 145 7.06 12.90 -11.81
C CYS A 145 7.75 14.05 -12.56
N ALA A 146 9.06 13.95 -12.78
CA ALA A 146 9.83 14.97 -13.50
C ALA A 146 9.32 15.19 -14.93
N TYR A 147 8.86 14.13 -15.61
CA TYR A 147 8.36 14.23 -17.00
C TYR A 147 6.88 14.57 -17.09
N ASN A 148 6.11 14.40 -16.02
CA ASN A 148 4.71 14.79 -15.99
C ASN A 148 4.27 15.21 -14.58
N PRO A 149 4.22 16.54 -14.31
CA PRO A 149 3.89 17.06 -12.98
C PRO A 149 2.48 16.73 -12.46
N ASN A 150 1.59 16.28 -13.33
CA ASN A 150 0.23 15.87 -12.94
C ASN A 150 0.19 14.50 -12.24
N LEU A 151 1.25 13.70 -12.38
CA LEU A 151 1.39 12.43 -11.65
C LEU A 151 2.11 12.67 -10.33
N LYS A 152 1.43 12.47 -9.22
CA LYS A 152 2.04 12.53 -7.91
C LYS A 152 2.70 11.21 -7.53
N ILE A 153 3.79 11.29 -6.79
CA ILE A 153 4.58 10.15 -6.36
C ILE A 153 4.49 10.04 -4.85
N LEU A 154 4.08 8.87 -4.36
CA LEU A 154 4.07 8.50 -2.96
C LEU A 154 5.22 7.53 -2.70
N LEU A 155 6.12 7.92 -1.81
CA LEU A 155 7.34 7.19 -1.51
C LEU A 155 7.17 6.32 -0.27
N ARG A 156 7.54 5.04 -0.38
CA ARG A 156 7.54 4.12 0.75
C ARG A 156 8.54 4.57 1.81
N ASP A 157 8.10 4.69 3.06
CA ASP A 157 9.03 4.70 4.18
C ASP A 157 9.55 3.28 4.38
N PHE A 158 10.78 3.02 3.93
CA PHE A 158 11.36 1.69 4.00
C PHE A 158 11.63 1.26 5.44
N LYS A 159 12.08 2.19 6.32
CA LYS A 159 12.41 1.87 7.71
C LYS A 159 11.17 1.46 8.50
N LEU A 160 10.15 2.32 8.51
CA LEU A 160 8.90 2.04 9.23
C LEU A 160 8.15 0.84 8.67
N SER A 161 8.17 0.65 7.35
CA SER A 161 7.57 -0.52 6.70
C SER A 161 8.31 -1.81 7.06
N ASP A 162 9.64 -1.79 7.04
CA ASP A 162 10.47 -2.96 7.36
C ASP A 162 10.49 -3.27 8.86
N ASP A 163 10.28 -2.29 9.73
CA ASP A 163 10.10 -2.52 11.16
C ASP A 163 8.91 -3.46 11.43
N ILE A 164 7.84 -3.35 10.66
CA ILE A 164 6.69 -4.26 10.74
C ILE A 164 6.94 -5.55 9.97
N SER A 165 7.38 -5.45 8.71
CA SER A 165 7.42 -6.59 7.80
C SER A 165 8.59 -7.55 8.03
N LEU A 166 9.71 -7.07 8.55
CA LEU A 166 10.95 -7.84 8.70
C LEU A 166 11.42 -7.99 10.14
N ARG A 167 11.29 -6.95 10.95
CA ARG A 167 11.91 -6.90 12.29
C ARG A 167 10.98 -7.23 13.45
N PHE A 168 9.66 -7.16 13.25
CA PHE A 168 8.65 -7.21 14.31
C PHE A 168 8.80 -8.38 15.28
N SER A 169 9.09 -9.60 14.79
CA SER A 169 9.26 -10.80 15.62
C SER A 169 10.71 -11.15 15.97
N ASN A 170 11.66 -10.30 15.57
CA ASN A 170 13.08 -10.53 15.86
C ASN A 170 13.43 -10.09 17.28
N SER A 171 13.65 -11.06 18.18
CA SER A 171 14.02 -10.81 19.58
C SER A 171 15.37 -10.11 19.77
N ASP A 172 16.25 -10.17 18.76
CA ASP A 172 17.57 -9.52 18.81
C ASP A 172 17.51 -8.05 18.35
N TRP A 173 16.37 -7.61 17.85
CA TRP A 173 16.18 -6.22 17.48
C TRP A 173 16.05 -5.34 18.72
N SER A 174 16.78 -4.24 18.77
CA SER A 174 16.84 -3.34 19.93
C SER A 174 15.47 -2.75 20.35
N GLU A 175 14.53 -2.69 19.43
CA GLU A 175 13.18 -2.16 19.67
C GLU A 175 12.15 -3.24 20.01
N TYR A 176 12.58 -4.51 20.03
CA TYR A 176 11.70 -5.62 20.40
C TYR A 176 11.40 -5.62 21.92
N PRO A 177 10.15 -5.92 22.34
CA PRO A 177 8.96 -6.09 21.51
C PRO A 177 8.37 -4.73 21.09
N LEU A 178 7.89 -4.66 19.84
CA LEU A 178 7.26 -3.45 19.32
C LEU A 178 5.76 -3.44 19.62
N PHE A 179 5.29 -2.36 20.24
CA PHE A 179 3.87 -2.09 20.49
C PHE A 179 3.37 -0.92 19.66
N ALA A 180 2.05 -0.88 19.45
CA ALA A 180 1.41 0.12 18.59
C ALA A 180 1.61 1.56 19.07
N ASP A 181 1.55 1.81 20.37
CA ASP A 181 1.79 3.13 20.98
C ASP A 181 3.22 3.62 20.73
N LYS A 182 4.22 2.75 20.85
CA LYS A 182 5.61 3.07 20.55
C LYS A 182 5.80 3.40 19.06
N TYR A 183 5.25 2.59 18.19
CA TYR A 183 5.33 2.80 16.73
C TYR A 183 4.68 4.11 16.30
N ILE A 184 3.46 4.36 16.77
CA ILE A 184 2.77 5.62 16.52
C ILE A 184 3.48 6.79 17.17
N GLY A 185 4.12 6.60 18.34
CA GLY A 185 4.95 7.60 18.99
C GLY A 185 6.13 8.05 18.11
N TRP A 186 6.76 7.13 17.39
CA TRP A 186 7.81 7.49 16.42
C TRP A 186 7.29 8.38 15.30
N ILE A 187 6.11 8.04 14.78
CA ILE A 187 5.46 8.82 13.72
C ILE A 187 5.07 10.20 14.24
N ALA A 188 4.48 10.28 15.43
CA ALA A 188 4.10 11.53 16.06
C ALA A 188 5.30 12.44 16.43
N GLY A 189 6.49 11.87 16.56
CA GLY A 189 7.73 12.59 16.81
C GLY A 189 8.42 13.15 15.59
N LEU A 190 7.89 12.91 14.39
CA LEU A 190 8.40 13.48 13.14
C LEU A 190 8.09 14.99 13.05
N PRO A 191 8.84 15.75 12.24
CA PRO A 191 8.57 17.18 12.06
C PRO A 191 7.11 17.46 11.62
N GLU A 192 6.50 18.49 12.19
CA GLU A 192 5.09 18.84 11.92
C GLU A 192 4.82 19.24 10.46
N GLU A 193 5.85 19.73 9.76
CA GLU A 193 5.77 20.06 8.34
C GLU A 193 5.70 18.86 7.42
N GLU A 194 6.03 17.66 7.87
CA GLU A 194 5.93 16.44 7.07
C GLU A 194 4.45 16.07 6.82
N GLN A 195 4.13 15.75 5.57
CA GLN A 195 2.76 15.64 5.09
C GLN A 195 2.18 14.26 5.29
N VAL A 196 2.95 13.22 4.94
CA VAL A 196 2.46 11.85 4.81
C VAL A 196 3.54 10.85 5.18
N ILE A 197 3.09 9.68 5.64
CA ILE A 197 3.95 8.52 5.83
C ILE A 197 3.30 7.35 5.11
N ASN A 198 4.03 6.77 4.17
CA ASN A 198 3.55 5.69 3.33
C ASN A 198 4.14 4.37 3.81
N ILE A 199 3.29 3.52 4.39
CA ILE A 199 3.65 2.18 4.85
C ILE A 199 3.17 1.17 3.81
N PHE A 200 4.13 0.55 3.11
CA PHE A 200 3.87 -0.48 2.10
C PHE A 200 4.51 -1.78 2.54
N MET A 201 3.75 -2.85 2.53
CA MET A 201 4.26 -4.19 2.79
C MET A 201 3.48 -5.24 2.02
N GLU A 202 4.07 -6.38 1.81
CA GLU A 202 3.35 -7.53 1.32
C GLU A 202 2.42 -8.09 2.40
N LEU A 203 1.24 -8.55 2.00
CA LEU A 203 0.29 -9.15 2.94
C LEU A 203 0.87 -10.42 3.59
N SER A 204 1.81 -11.09 2.94
CA SER A 204 2.58 -12.22 3.47
C SER A 204 3.39 -11.86 4.72
N ALA A 205 3.73 -10.59 4.94
CA ALA A 205 4.36 -10.14 6.17
C ALA A 205 3.50 -10.47 7.40
N LEU A 206 2.19 -10.38 7.28
CA LEU A 206 1.26 -10.67 8.37
C LEU A 206 0.92 -12.17 8.44
N GLY A 207 1.60 -12.91 9.31
CA GLY A 207 1.32 -14.32 9.61
C GLY A 207 2.15 -15.34 8.83
N ILE A 208 3.06 -14.91 7.92
CA ILE A 208 4.06 -15.77 7.27
C ILE A 208 5.45 -15.29 7.68
N ALA A 209 5.87 -14.09 7.25
CA ALA A 209 7.16 -13.54 7.66
C ALA A 209 7.15 -13.18 9.16
N GLN A 210 6.05 -12.59 9.63
CA GLN A 210 5.78 -12.37 11.05
C GLN A 210 4.72 -13.37 11.50
N PRO A 211 5.04 -14.41 12.30
CA PRO A 211 4.09 -15.43 12.67
C PRO A 211 2.95 -14.86 13.54
N LEU A 212 1.78 -15.47 13.49
CA LEU A 212 0.62 -15.02 14.29
C LEU A 212 0.90 -15.06 15.80
N SER A 213 1.77 -15.96 16.25
CA SER A 213 2.25 -16.04 17.65
C SER A 213 3.04 -14.82 18.10
N SER A 214 3.50 -13.97 17.18
CA SER A 214 4.18 -12.70 17.49
C SER A 214 3.23 -11.59 17.92
N ASN A 215 1.91 -11.82 17.89
CA ASN A 215 0.86 -10.83 18.12
C ASN A 215 0.82 -9.69 17.09
N ILE A 216 1.30 -9.94 15.87
CA ILE A 216 1.30 -8.93 14.80
C ILE A 216 -0.11 -8.40 14.49
N LEU A 217 -1.13 -9.24 14.54
CA LEU A 217 -2.50 -8.82 14.28
C LEU A 217 -3.06 -7.93 15.41
N GLN A 218 -2.71 -8.20 16.67
CA GLN A 218 -3.07 -7.35 17.80
C GLN A 218 -2.39 -5.98 17.69
N PHE A 219 -1.12 -5.96 17.30
CA PHE A 219 -0.39 -4.73 16.99
C PHE A 219 -1.12 -3.93 15.91
N MET A 220 -1.47 -4.55 14.78
CA MET A 220 -2.18 -3.88 13.69
C MET A 220 -3.53 -3.32 14.15
N LYS A 221 -4.33 -4.11 14.88
CA LYS A 221 -5.65 -3.68 15.39
C LYS A 221 -5.58 -2.50 16.35
N ALA A 222 -4.48 -2.34 17.07
CA ALA A 222 -4.28 -1.24 18.01
C ALA A 222 -3.83 0.07 17.34
N LEU A 223 -3.28 0.02 16.14
CA LEU A 223 -2.76 1.21 15.44
C LEU A 223 -3.79 2.33 15.26
N PRO A 224 -5.05 2.09 14.85
CA PRO A 224 -6.01 3.19 14.64
C PRO A 224 -6.32 3.97 15.91
N ALA A 225 -6.47 3.31 17.05
CA ALA A 225 -6.74 3.98 18.32
C ALA A 225 -5.54 4.83 18.78
N CYS A 226 -4.33 4.26 18.71
CA CYS A 226 -3.10 4.98 19.05
C CYS A 226 -2.87 6.19 18.13
N ALA A 227 -3.13 6.05 16.83
CA ALA A 227 -3.03 7.13 15.86
C ALA A 227 -4.01 8.26 16.18
N LYS A 228 -5.25 7.94 16.49
CA LYS A 228 -6.29 8.91 16.86
C LYS A 228 -5.89 9.73 18.08
N GLU A 229 -5.34 9.09 19.11
CA GLU A 229 -4.86 9.77 20.33
C GLU A 229 -3.74 10.78 20.03
N LYS A 230 -2.94 10.54 19.01
CA LYS A 230 -1.84 11.42 18.57
C LYS A 230 -2.21 12.38 17.44
N GLY A 231 -3.49 12.45 17.05
CA GLY A 231 -3.94 13.32 15.98
C GLY A 231 -3.49 12.86 14.57
N ILE A 232 -3.11 11.60 14.41
CA ILE A 232 -2.70 10.99 13.14
C ILE A 232 -3.90 10.30 12.52
N SER A 233 -4.17 10.57 11.24
CA SER A 233 -5.27 9.96 10.49
C SER A 233 -4.76 9.03 9.39
N PHE A 234 -5.53 7.99 9.11
CA PHE A 234 -5.33 7.13 7.95
C PHE A 234 -6.00 7.75 6.73
N SER A 235 -5.38 7.55 5.57
CA SER A 235 -5.91 7.99 4.28
C SER A 235 -5.62 6.97 3.21
N THR A 236 -6.45 6.94 2.18
CA THR A 236 -6.15 6.18 0.97
C THR A 236 -5.18 6.97 0.08
N PRO A 237 -4.41 6.31 -0.79
CA PRO A 237 -3.54 6.99 -1.75
C PRO A 237 -4.27 8.03 -2.61
N SER A 238 -5.50 7.75 -3.06
CA SER A 238 -6.31 8.70 -3.84
C SER A 238 -6.65 9.95 -3.04
N GLU A 239 -6.97 9.82 -1.76
CA GLU A 239 -7.22 10.96 -0.86
C GLU A 239 -5.97 11.83 -0.73
N ILE A 240 -4.81 11.22 -0.56
CA ILE A 240 -3.53 11.92 -0.42
C ILE A 240 -3.18 12.69 -1.70
N VAL A 241 -3.23 12.05 -2.87
CA VAL A 241 -2.88 12.72 -4.14
C VAL A 241 -3.87 13.81 -4.51
N THR A 242 -5.08 13.78 -3.99
CA THR A 242 -6.07 14.83 -4.16
C THR A 242 -5.85 15.99 -3.19
N LYS A 243 -5.55 15.69 -1.92
CA LYS A 243 -5.45 16.66 -0.83
C LYS A 243 -4.16 17.48 -0.87
N PHE A 244 -3.02 16.83 -1.12
CA PHE A 244 -1.71 17.47 -1.01
C PHE A 244 -1.17 17.90 -2.37
N LYS A 245 -0.60 19.10 -2.39
CA LYS A 245 0.25 19.55 -3.52
C LYS A 245 1.62 18.89 -3.39
N SER A 246 2.23 18.60 -4.52
CA SER A 246 3.62 18.13 -4.55
C SER A 246 4.58 19.25 -4.14
N VAL A 247 5.59 18.89 -3.37
CA VAL A 247 6.61 19.85 -2.90
C VAL A 247 7.77 19.99 -3.88
N ASP A 248 8.10 18.92 -4.62
CA ASP A 248 9.22 18.85 -5.55
C ASP A 248 9.05 17.65 -6.49
N GLN A 249 9.94 17.55 -7.47
CA GLN A 249 9.99 16.42 -8.39
C GLN A 249 10.89 15.28 -7.85
N VAL A 250 10.59 14.06 -8.29
CA VAL A 250 11.50 12.93 -8.25
C VAL A 250 12.01 12.70 -9.68
N ASP A 251 13.31 12.71 -9.86
CA ASP A 251 14.00 12.56 -11.12
C ASP A 251 14.87 11.29 -11.08
N VAL A 252 14.55 10.30 -11.91
CA VAL A 252 15.18 8.95 -11.92
C VAL A 252 15.40 8.48 -13.35
#